data_1dd6d9d1b8945738e4e0b34765b3f9da
#
_entry.id   1dd6d9d1b8945738e4e0b34765b3f9da
#
_cell.length_a   1.000
_cell.length_b   1.000
_cell.length_c   1.000
_cell.angle_alpha   90.00
_cell.angle_beta   90.00
_cell.angle_gamma   90.00
#
_symmetry.space_group_name_H-M   'P 1'
#
loop_
_entity.id
_entity.type
_entity.pdbx_description
1 polymer ?
#
loop_
_entity_poly.entity_id
_entity_poly.type
_entity_poly.pdbx_seq_one_letter_code
_entity_poly.pdbx_strand_id
1 'polypeptide(L)'
;IFRTHMDQQMPGQNKTYWEYHKYAFAKADSMRKDNNSEDAVEQYQLKALDVLHKAIINMPLKSNFTDDLKKNFKTAFGNQIGEVPVFLRSDTNMEDLKEFTGAGLNLTLFNIKKENEIINGIKRVWASAYTERSFKWRQKYLSNPENVFPSILIIPSVDVDYSGVMIT
;
A
#
# COMPACT_ATOMS: atom_id res chain seq x y z
N ILE A 1 -5.87 -10.51 -1.83
CA ILE A 1 -4.82 -10.33 -2.87
C ILE A 1 -3.53 -9.77 -2.27
N PHE A 2 -3.55 -8.56 -1.67
CA PHE A 2 -2.35 -7.99 -1.04
C PHE A 2 -1.72 -8.96 -0.02
N ARG A 3 -2.52 -9.48 0.91
CA ARG A 3 -2.04 -10.39 1.95
C ARG A 3 -1.39 -11.66 1.38
N THR A 4 -1.95 -12.25 0.34
CA THR A 4 -1.37 -13.42 -0.34
C THR A 4 -0.04 -13.13 -1.06
N HIS A 5 0.19 -11.89 -1.49
CA HIS A 5 1.49 -11.46 -2.01
C HIS A 5 2.51 -11.28 -0.89
N MET A 6 2.08 -10.80 0.27
CA MET A 6 2.93 -10.65 1.45
C MET A 6 3.38 -12.00 2.06
N ASP A 7 2.79 -13.12 1.66
CA ASP A 7 3.24 -14.47 2.05
C ASP A 7 4.42 -14.99 1.22
N GLN A 8 4.90 -14.23 0.24
CA GLN A 8 6.11 -14.58 -0.49
C GLN A 8 7.35 -14.34 0.36
N GLN A 9 8.42 -15.10 0.07
CA GLN A 9 9.72 -14.91 0.70
C GLN A 9 10.29 -13.53 0.36
N MET A 10 10.66 -12.77 1.38
CA MET A 10 11.26 -11.45 1.19
C MET A 10 12.74 -11.60 0.81
N PRO A 11 13.21 -10.99 -0.29
CA PRO A 11 14.60 -11.10 -0.72
C PRO A 11 15.59 -10.62 0.37
N GLY A 12 16.64 -11.39 0.58
CA GLY A 12 17.66 -11.09 1.59
C GLY A 12 17.23 -11.29 3.05
N GLN A 13 16.04 -11.84 3.29
CA GLN A 13 15.52 -12.16 4.61
C GLN A 13 15.15 -13.65 4.69
N ASN A 14 15.19 -14.22 5.89
CA ASN A 14 14.65 -15.56 6.16
C ASN A 14 13.17 -15.52 6.60
N LYS A 15 12.46 -14.51 6.16
CA LYS A 15 11.06 -14.22 6.49
C LYS A 15 10.27 -13.89 5.24
N THR A 16 8.99 -14.17 5.23
CA THR A 16 8.06 -13.59 4.26
C THR A 16 7.90 -12.09 4.51
N TYR A 17 7.36 -11.35 3.54
CA TYR A 17 7.06 -9.92 3.74
C TYR A 17 6.13 -9.72 4.96
N TRP A 18 5.16 -10.61 5.14
CA TRP A 18 4.23 -10.51 6.27
C TRP A 18 4.89 -10.84 7.61
N GLU A 19 5.73 -11.86 7.67
CA GLU A 19 6.49 -12.18 8.87
C GLU A 19 7.47 -11.06 9.24
N TYR A 20 8.10 -10.43 8.25
CA TYR A 20 8.95 -9.26 8.47
C TYR A 20 8.15 -8.08 9.02
N HIS A 21 6.98 -7.81 8.44
CA HIS A 21 6.06 -6.79 8.96
C HIS A 21 5.70 -7.03 10.43
N LYS A 22 5.23 -8.23 10.76
CA LYS A 22 4.89 -8.58 12.14
C LYS A 22 6.10 -8.50 13.08
N TYR A 23 7.25 -8.95 12.62
CA TYR A 23 8.49 -8.87 13.39
C TYR A 23 8.86 -7.42 13.72
N ALA A 24 8.70 -6.48 12.80
CA ALA A 24 9.00 -5.08 13.03
C ALA A 24 8.17 -4.48 14.19
N PHE A 25 6.89 -4.83 14.30
CA PHE A 25 6.04 -4.39 15.40
C PHE A 25 6.35 -5.13 16.71
N ALA A 26 6.49 -6.45 16.68
CA ALA A 26 6.82 -7.24 17.88
C ALA A 26 8.17 -6.83 18.47
N LYS A 27 9.16 -6.49 17.63
CA LYS A 27 10.47 -6.01 18.11
C LYS A 27 10.35 -4.61 18.75
N ALA A 28 9.54 -3.73 18.20
CA ALA A 28 9.26 -2.42 18.81
C ALA A 28 8.62 -2.58 20.20
N ASP A 29 7.68 -3.51 20.36
CA ASP A 29 7.06 -3.79 21.64
C ASP A 29 8.06 -4.40 22.65
N SER A 30 8.97 -5.26 22.17
CA SER A 30 10.08 -5.74 23.00
C SER A 30 10.97 -4.59 23.47
N MET A 31 11.34 -3.67 22.58
CA MET A 31 12.16 -2.52 22.92
C MET A 31 11.52 -1.64 24.00
N ARG A 32 10.18 -1.42 23.94
CA ARG A 32 9.45 -0.70 24.99
C ARG A 32 9.52 -1.42 26.33
N LYS A 33 9.36 -2.75 26.34
CA LYS A 33 9.49 -3.59 27.55
C LYS A 33 10.90 -3.54 28.14
N ASP A 34 11.91 -3.39 27.28
CA ASP A 34 13.31 -3.24 27.66
C ASP A 34 13.68 -1.80 28.05
N ASN A 35 12.67 -0.92 28.26
CA ASN A 35 12.82 0.48 28.66
C ASN A 35 13.62 1.35 27.67
N ASN A 36 13.61 1.03 26.36
CA ASN A 36 14.13 1.95 25.36
C ASN A 36 13.25 3.20 25.25
N SER A 37 13.87 4.33 24.87
CA SER A 37 13.11 5.56 24.63
C SER A 37 12.17 5.41 23.44
N GLU A 38 11.01 6.10 23.46
CA GLU A 38 10.07 6.08 22.34
C GLU A 38 10.72 6.57 21.03
N ASP A 39 11.66 7.53 21.10
CA ASP A 39 12.43 7.95 19.93
C ASP A 39 13.25 6.82 19.31
N ALA A 40 13.91 5.99 20.15
CA ALA A 40 14.66 4.84 19.65
C ALA A 40 13.75 3.78 19.03
N VAL A 41 12.59 3.55 19.63
CA VAL A 41 11.57 2.62 19.11
C VAL A 41 11.01 3.14 17.78
N GLU A 42 10.65 4.41 17.69
CA GLU A 42 10.16 5.02 16.44
C GLU A 42 11.21 4.92 15.33
N GLN A 43 12.46 5.30 15.61
CA GLN A 43 13.55 5.20 14.65
C GLN A 43 13.77 3.78 14.12
N TYR A 44 13.68 2.77 15.01
CA TYR A 44 13.73 1.38 14.60
C TYR A 44 12.58 1.03 13.67
N GLN A 45 11.34 1.37 14.05
CA GLN A 45 10.15 1.06 13.25
C GLN A 45 10.20 1.74 11.89
N LEU A 46 10.56 3.01 11.82
CA LEU A 46 10.67 3.74 10.55
C LEU A 46 11.70 3.09 9.61
N LYS A 47 12.85 2.66 10.13
CA LYS A 47 13.86 1.93 9.34
C LYS A 47 13.34 0.59 8.83
N ALA A 48 12.68 -0.18 9.69
CA ALA A 48 12.12 -1.48 9.30
C ALA A 48 11.02 -1.32 8.25
N LEU A 49 10.15 -0.32 8.38
CA LEU A 49 9.08 -0.04 7.43
C LEU A 49 9.61 0.52 6.10
N ASP A 50 10.68 1.30 6.09
CA ASP A 50 11.35 1.74 4.86
C ASP A 50 11.93 0.55 4.07
N VAL A 51 12.54 -0.41 4.76
CA VAL A 51 13.00 -1.67 4.15
C VAL A 51 11.84 -2.42 3.53
N LEU A 52 10.73 -2.55 4.24
CA LEU A 52 9.53 -3.24 3.76
C LEU A 52 8.89 -2.49 2.58
N HIS A 53 8.78 -1.17 2.65
CA HIS A 53 8.28 -0.31 1.58
C HIS A 53 9.06 -0.53 0.27
N LYS A 54 10.39 -0.45 0.34
CA LYS A 54 11.27 -0.69 -0.82
C LYS A 54 11.13 -2.12 -1.36
N ALA A 55 11.00 -3.10 -0.48
CA ALA A 55 10.83 -4.49 -0.87
C ALA A 55 9.47 -4.72 -1.58
N ILE A 56 8.38 -4.12 -1.10
CA ILE A 56 7.04 -4.23 -1.73
C ILE A 56 7.04 -3.61 -3.13
N ILE A 57 7.67 -2.46 -3.34
CA ILE A 57 7.79 -1.85 -4.67
C ILE A 57 8.45 -2.80 -5.68
N ASN A 58 9.41 -3.60 -5.22
CA ASN A 58 10.16 -4.54 -6.06
C ASN A 58 9.60 -5.98 -6.02
N MET A 59 8.54 -6.22 -5.26
CA MET A 59 7.95 -7.54 -5.10
C MET A 59 7.43 -8.09 -6.44
N PRO A 60 7.73 -9.35 -6.80
CA PRO A 60 7.12 -9.98 -7.96
C PRO A 60 5.63 -10.21 -7.71
N LEU A 61 4.79 -9.82 -8.67
CA LEU A 61 3.38 -10.20 -8.63
C LEU A 61 3.21 -11.64 -9.11
N LYS A 62 2.32 -12.38 -8.47
CA LYS A 62 2.00 -13.76 -8.85
C LYS A 62 1.33 -13.78 -10.23
N SER A 63 1.72 -14.74 -11.09
CA SER A 63 1.19 -14.85 -12.45
C SER A 63 -0.33 -15.00 -12.48
N ASN A 64 -0.90 -15.85 -11.63
CA ASN A 64 -2.34 -16.03 -11.54
C ASN A 64 -3.06 -14.70 -11.22
N PHE A 65 -2.50 -13.85 -10.37
CA PHE A 65 -3.07 -12.53 -10.11
C PHE A 65 -3.01 -11.61 -11.34
N THR A 66 -1.88 -11.59 -12.03
CA THR A 66 -1.74 -10.74 -13.24
C THR A 66 -2.66 -11.20 -14.36
N ASP A 67 -2.84 -12.50 -14.52
CA ASP A 67 -3.75 -13.09 -15.52
C ASP A 67 -5.21 -12.76 -15.18
N ASP A 68 -5.60 -12.93 -13.92
CA ASP A 68 -6.94 -12.56 -13.43
C ASP A 68 -7.20 -11.06 -13.57
N LEU A 69 -6.20 -10.21 -13.27
CA LEU A 69 -6.28 -8.77 -13.44
C LEU A 69 -6.59 -8.40 -14.90
N LYS A 70 -5.83 -8.96 -15.85
CA LYS A 70 -6.03 -8.71 -17.30
C LYS A 70 -7.43 -9.14 -17.76
N LYS A 71 -7.85 -10.34 -17.36
CA LYS A 71 -9.17 -10.88 -17.69
C LYS A 71 -10.29 -9.99 -17.14
N ASN A 72 -10.23 -9.66 -15.86
CA ASN A 72 -11.25 -8.84 -15.22
C ASN A 72 -11.25 -7.40 -15.70
N PHE A 73 -10.09 -6.85 -16.04
CA PHE A 73 -9.97 -5.52 -16.64
C PHE A 73 -10.74 -5.47 -17.98
N LYS A 74 -10.52 -6.45 -18.84
CA LYS A 74 -11.26 -6.56 -20.11
C LYS A 74 -12.76 -6.71 -19.91
N THR A 75 -13.17 -7.50 -18.92
CA THR A 75 -14.60 -7.68 -18.59
C THR A 75 -15.23 -6.39 -18.08
N ALA A 76 -14.54 -5.65 -17.23
CA ALA A 76 -15.07 -4.44 -16.58
C ALA A 76 -15.07 -3.21 -17.51
N PHE A 77 -14.04 -3.06 -18.37
CA PHE A 77 -13.84 -1.84 -19.17
C PHE A 77 -14.01 -2.04 -20.68
N GLY A 78 -14.21 -3.27 -21.14
CA GLY A 78 -14.32 -3.58 -22.58
C GLY A 78 -13.00 -3.50 -23.34
N ASN A 79 -11.90 -3.07 -22.70
CA ASN A 79 -10.59 -2.84 -23.29
C ASN A 79 -9.52 -3.70 -22.59
N GLN A 80 -8.40 -3.91 -23.26
CA GLN A 80 -7.26 -4.57 -22.62
C GLN A 80 -6.56 -3.62 -21.65
N ILE A 81 -5.86 -4.19 -20.65
CA ILE A 81 -5.02 -3.41 -19.74
C ILE A 81 -3.93 -2.67 -20.54
N GLY A 82 -3.85 -1.35 -20.35
CA GLY A 82 -2.92 -0.50 -21.10
C GLY A 82 -3.52 0.14 -22.37
N GLU A 83 -4.73 -0.23 -22.77
CA GLU A 83 -5.42 0.43 -23.92
C GLU A 83 -6.16 1.70 -23.51
N VAL A 84 -6.60 1.77 -22.25
CA VAL A 84 -7.27 2.96 -21.70
C VAL A 84 -6.49 3.49 -20.51
N PRO A 85 -6.41 4.82 -20.34
CA PRO A 85 -5.77 5.40 -19.16
C PRO A 85 -6.63 5.15 -17.92
N VAL A 86 -5.96 4.90 -16.77
CA VAL A 86 -6.64 4.62 -15.50
C VAL A 86 -6.06 5.42 -14.35
N PHE A 87 -6.88 5.56 -13.31
CA PHE A 87 -6.46 5.90 -11.96
C PHE A 87 -6.25 4.62 -11.16
N LEU A 88 -5.21 4.61 -10.34
CA LEU A 88 -4.99 3.61 -9.29
C LEU A 88 -5.12 4.33 -7.95
N ARG A 89 -6.26 4.19 -7.32
CA ARG A 89 -6.55 4.84 -6.04
C ARG A 89 -6.37 3.81 -4.91
N SER A 90 -5.66 4.20 -3.87
CA SER A 90 -5.65 3.41 -2.64
C SER A 90 -7.05 3.37 -2.02
N ASP A 91 -7.37 2.22 -1.47
CA ASP A 91 -8.54 1.96 -0.67
C ASP A 91 -8.10 1.06 0.49
N THR A 92 -7.94 1.63 1.66
CA THR A 92 -7.45 0.92 2.83
C THR A 92 -8.55 0.79 3.88
N ASN A 93 -8.43 -0.24 4.72
CA ASN A 93 -9.31 -0.42 5.87
C ASN A 93 -9.23 0.72 6.91
N MET A 94 -8.56 1.83 6.57
CA MET A 94 -8.32 2.97 7.47
C MET A 94 -8.83 4.31 6.90
N GLU A 95 -9.42 4.33 5.70
CA GLU A 95 -9.76 5.59 5.04
C GLU A 95 -10.99 6.28 5.65
N ASP A 96 -11.95 5.51 6.17
CA ASP A 96 -13.23 6.02 6.69
C ASP A 96 -13.42 5.68 8.16
N LEU A 97 -12.58 6.22 9.02
CA LEU A 97 -12.76 6.12 10.46
C LEU A 97 -13.69 7.22 10.97
N LYS A 98 -14.53 6.89 11.98
CA LYS A 98 -15.54 7.81 12.56
C LYS A 98 -14.98 9.16 13.00
N GLU A 99 -13.73 9.19 13.42
CA GLU A 99 -13.10 10.38 14.01
C GLU A 99 -12.09 11.03 13.06
N PHE A 100 -11.81 10.41 11.93
CA PHE A 100 -10.86 10.95 10.96
C PHE A 100 -10.95 10.29 9.58
N THR A 101 -10.88 11.10 8.54
CA THR A 101 -10.71 10.64 7.16
C THR A 101 -9.23 10.60 6.81
N GLY A 102 -8.72 9.42 6.44
CA GLY A 102 -7.34 9.22 5.98
C GLY A 102 -7.05 9.77 4.58
N ALA A 103 -7.85 10.72 4.11
CA ALA A 103 -7.73 11.29 2.77
C ALA A 103 -6.33 11.86 2.51
N GLY A 104 -5.71 11.45 1.43
CA GLY A 104 -4.38 11.92 1.01
C GLY A 104 -3.20 11.31 1.77
N LEU A 105 -3.40 10.32 2.64
CA LEU A 105 -2.31 9.60 3.31
C LEU A 105 -1.61 8.62 2.38
N ASN A 106 -2.38 7.96 1.53
CA ASN A 106 -1.88 6.94 0.62
C ASN A 106 -1.82 7.45 -0.82
N LEU A 107 -1.04 6.74 -1.64
CA LEU A 107 -0.76 7.15 -3.01
C LEU A 107 -1.96 6.90 -3.93
N THR A 108 -2.34 7.92 -4.69
CA THR A 108 -3.16 7.80 -5.89
C THR A 108 -2.30 8.09 -7.10
N LEU A 109 -2.33 7.20 -8.08
CA LEU A 109 -1.71 7.39 -9.39
C LEU A 109 -2.80 7.66 -10.41
N PHE A 110 -2.57 8.63 -11.28
CA PHE A 110 -3.57 9.06 -12.26
C PHE A 110 -3.00 9.05 -13.67
N ASN A 111 -3.88 8.87 -14.64
CA ASN A 111 -3.58 8.89 -16.07
C ASN A 111 -2.48 7.87 -16.48
N ILE A 112 -2.51 6.67 -15.90
CA ILE A 112 -1.58 5.60 -16.22
C ILE A 112 -2.05 4.89 -17.48
N LYS A 113 -1.18 4.82 -18.51
CA LYS A 113 -1.57 4.39 -19.89
C LYS A 113 -0.95 3.06 -20.33
N LYS A 114 0.04 2.54 -19.63
CA LYS A 114 0.75 1.33 -20.05
C LYS A 114 0.56 0.19 -19.07
N GLU A 115 0.44 -1.03 -19.57
CA GLU A 115 0.28 -2.23 -18.75
C GLU A 115 1.35 -2.34 -17.66
N ASN A 116 2.63 -2.20 -18.02
CA ASN A 116 3.72 -2.29 -17.06
C ASN A 116 3.69 -1.18 -16.00
N GLU A 117 3.22 0.00 -16.37
CA GLU A 117 3.06 1.12 -15.43
C GLU A 117 1.89 0.86 -14.47
N ILE A 118 0.79 0.25 -14.94
CA ILE A 118 -0.35 -0.17 -14.10
C ILE A 118 0.10 -1.23 -13.11
N ILE A 119 0.80 -2.28 -13.57
CA ILE A 119 1.31 -3.36 -12.74
C ILE A 119 2.30 -2.84 -11.68
N ASN A 120 3.22 -1.97 -12.06
CA ASN A 120 4.15 -1.34 -11.12
C ASN A 120 3.43 -0.35 -10.18
N GLY A 121 2.41 0.33 -10.69
CA GLY A 121 1.56 1.24 -9.92
C GLY A 121 0.85 0.53 -8.76
N ILE A 122 0.35 -0.67 -8.99
CA ILE A 122 -0.28 -1.50 -7.94
C ILE A 122 0.68 -1.69 -6.76
N LYS A 123 1.93 -2.07 -7.02
CA LYS A 123 2.94 -2.26 -5.97
C LYS A 123 3.27 -0.96 -5.24
N ARG A 124 3.36 0.14 -5.96
CA ARG A 124 3.60 1.47 -5.37
C ARG A 124 2.44 1.93 -4.48
N VAL A 125 1.21 1.69 -4.90
CA VAL A 125 0.03 2.00 -4.08
C VAL A 125 0.01 1.13 -2.81
N TRP A 126 0.28 -0.18 -2.91
CA TRP A 126 0.41 -1.04 -1.73
C TRP A 126 1.51 -0.57 -0.78
N ALA A 127 2.68 -0.22 -1.33
CA ALA A 127 3.83 0.24 -0.54
C ALA A 127 3.55 1.58 0.17
N SER A 128 2.68 2.43 -0.37
CA SER A 128 2.40 3.75 0.22
C SER A 128 1.85 3.69 1.64
N ALA A 129 1.20 2.59 2.03
CA ALA A 129 0.77 2.34 3.40
C ALA A 129 1.94 2.19 4.40
N TYR A 130 3.17 1.97 3.91
CA TYR A 130 4.38 1.78 4.71
C TYR A 130 5.31 2.99 4.69
N THR A 131 4.85 4.15 4.22
CA THR A 131 5.58 5.41 4.32
C THR A 131 5.57 5.94 5.76
N GLU A 132 6.59 6.72 6.13
CA GLU A 132 6.67 7.39 7.43
C GLU A 132 5.38 8.17 7.76
N ARG A 133 4.88 8.97 6.81
CA ARG A 133 3.66 9.75 6.98
C ARG A 133 2.47 8.88 7.33
N SER A 134 2.23 7.82 6.55
CA SER A 134 1.13 6.87 6.78
C SER A 134 1.28 6.13 8.11
N PHE A 135 2.51 5.75 8.47
CA PHE A 135 2.80 5.06 9.72
C PHE A 135 2.59 5.95 10.95
N LYS A 136 3.17 7.15 10.99
CA LYS A 136 3.02 8.09 12.12
C LYS A 136 1.55 8.44 12.37
N TRP A 137 0.81 8.60 11.28
CA TRP A 137 -0.63 8.84 11.39
C TRP A 137 -1.35 7.64 12.03
N ARG A 138 -1.08 6.39 11.57
CA ARG A 138 -1.68 5.18 12.14
C ARG A 138 -1.36 5.00 13.62
N GLN A 139 -0.13 5.27 14.01
CA GLN A 139 0.30 5.21 15.42
C GLN A 139 -0.51 6.14 16.32
N LYS A 140 -0.88 7.31 15.80
CA LYS A 140 -1.62 8.31 16.55
C LYS A 140 -3.10 7.98 16.72
N TYR A 141 -3.73 7.34 15.72
CA TYR A 141 -5.18 7.22 15.64
C TYR A 141 -5.71 5.79 15.69
N LEU A 142 -4.86 4.77 15.57
CA LEU A 142 -5.28 3.38 15.56
C LEU A 142 -4.76 2.61 16.77
N SER A 143 -5.65 1.81 17.37
CA SER A 143 -5.28 0.88 18.45
C SER A 143 -4.34 -0.24 17.97
N ASN A 144 -4.43 -0.62 16.70
CA ASN A 144 -3.63 -1.67 16.08
C ASN A 144 -3.01 -1.15 14.77
N PRO A 145 -1.96 -0.33 14.84
CA PRO A 145 -1.37 0.33 13.67
C PRO A 145 -0.70 -0.64 12.67
N GLU A 146 -0.46 -1.89 13.08
CA GLU A 146 0.02 -2.97 12.22
C GLU A 146 -1.05 -3.54 11.29
N ASN A 147 -2.35 -3.38 11.61
CA ASN A 147 -3.45 -3.96 10.85
C ASN A 147 -3.86 -3.08 9.66
N VAL A 148 -2.96 -2.92 8.71
CA VAL A 148 -3.22 -2.21 7.46
C VAL A 148 -3.29 -3.17 6.28
N PHE A 149 -4.39 -3.10 5.54
CA PHE A 149 -4.67 -3.93 4.37
C PHE A 149 -5.04 -3.04 3.18
N PRO A 150 -4.04 -2.64 2.37
CA PRO A 150 -4.30 -1.82 1.20
C PRO A 150 -4.99 -2.64 0.10
N SER A 151 -6.12 -2.14 -0.37
CA SER A 151 -6.72 -2.50 -1.63
C SER A 151 -6.54 -1.37 -2.65
N ILE A 152 -6.92 -1.62 -3.90
CA ILE A 152 -6.77 -0.64 -4.97
C ILE A 152 -8.05 -0.61 -5.80
N LEU A 153 -8.59 0.56 -5.94
CA LEU A 153 -9.65 0.85 -6.89
C LEU A 153 -9.01 1.29 -8.22
N ILE A 154 -9.31 0.56 -9.29
CA ILE A 154 -8.89 0.91 -10.65
C ILE A 154 -10.09 1.53 -11.36
N ILE A 155 -9.93 2.78 -11.82
CA ILE A 155 -11.00 3.56 -12.43
C ILE A 155 -10.50 4.08 -13.78
N PRO A 156 -11.29 4.03 -14.86
CA PRO A 156 -10.93 4.67 -16.11
C PRO A 156 -10.73 6.17 -15.93
N SER A 157 -9.71 6.73 -16.55
CA SER A 157 -9.53 8.18 -16.63
C SER A 157 -10.54 8.78 -17.60
N VAL A 158 -11.07 9.92 -17.24
CA VAL A 158 -11.96 10.72 -18.10
C VAL A 158 -11.23 12.00 -18.47
N ASP A 159 -11.25 12.37 -19.75
CA ASP A 159 -10.76 13.66 -20.19
C ASP A 159 -11.72 14.76 -19.72
N VAL A 160 -11.17 15.72 -18.98
CA VAL A 160 -11.91 16.85 -18.42
C VAL A 160 -11.10 18.13 -18.57
N ASP A 161 -11.78 19.24 -18.83
CA ASP A 161 -11.12 20.55 -18.91
C ASP A 161 -10.67 21.05 -17.53
N TYR A 162 -11.41 20.69 -16.49
CA TYR A 162 -11.12 21.08 -15.11
C TYR A 162 -11.36 19.93 -14.15
N SER A 163 -10.50 19.81 -13.13
CA SER A 163 -10.71 18.91 -12.00
C SER A 163 -10.27 19.58 -10.71
N GLY A 164 -10.88 19.20 -9.59
CA GLY A 164 -10.54 19.78 -8.29
C GLY A 164 -11.25 19.09 -7.14
N VAL A 165 -10.97 19.59 -5.92
CA VAL A 165 -11.63 19.18 -4.69
C VAL A 165 -12.34 20.39 -4.13
N MET A 166 -13.64 20.23 -3.83
CA MET A 166 -14.42 21.23 -3.12
C MET A 166 -14.60 20.75 -1.67
N ILE A 167 -14.28 21.63 -0.73
CA ILE A 167 -14.53 21.42 0.70
C ILE A 167 -15.70 22.31 1.08
N THR A 168 -16.77 21.69 1.59
CA THR A 168 -17.99 22.38 2.07
C THR A 168 -18.05 22.35 3.58
#